data_da12199cc1d870699022ce6a43c6317b
#
_entry.id   da12199cc1d870699022ce6a43c6317b
#
_cell.length_a   1.000
_cell.length_b   1.000
_cell.length_c   1.000
_cell.angle_alpha   90.00
_cell.angle_beta   90.00
_cell.angle_gamma   90.00
#
_symmetry.space_group_name_H-M   'P 1'
#
loop_
_entity.id
_entity.type
_entity.pdbx_description
1 polymer ?
#
loop_
_entity_poly.entity_id
_entity_poly.type
_entity_poly.pdbx_seq_one_letter_code
_entity_poly.pdbx_strand_id
1 'polypeptide(L)'
;DQISETTLYLRIPSFQDSEKKAIDSVIAANRDKILATENLIIDIRNGTGGSDSSYKELLPFLYTNPIREVGVEFLSTKLNNQRMLDFINKPEYGFDDEGKKWAQESFDRLTKQEGAWVNLNDTKATIIEYDTVYPYPKNIGILINGGNGSTDEQFLLAAKQSKKVKLFGTSTMGVQDVS
;
A
#
# COMPACT_ATOMS: atom_id res chain seq x y z
N ASP A 1 -18.47 4.30 11.05
CA ASP A 1 -19.30 4.81 12.16
C ASP A 1 -19.04 6.29 12.42
N GLN A 2 -20.08 7.04 12.72
CA GLN A 2 -19.94 8.43 13.19
C GLN A 2 -19.83 8.42 14.70
N ILE A 3 -18.72 8.93 15.25
CA ILE A 3 -18.45 8.95 16.70
C ILE A 3 -18.73 10.32 17.35
N SER A 4 -18.82 11.39 16.54
CA SER A 4 -19.32 12.70 16.96
C SER A 4 -19.87 13.45 15.73
N GLU A 5 -20.44 14.64 15.94
CA GLU A 5 -20.93 15.49 14.84
C GLU A 5 -19.84 15.82 13.80
N THR A 6 -18.57 15.87 14.21
CA THR A 6 -17.45 16.29 13.38
C THR A 6 -16.46 15.18 13.07
N THR A 7 -16.67 13.95 13.60
CA THR A 7 -15.66 12.88 13.51
C THR A 7 -16.26 11.58 12.99
N LEU A 8 -15.70 11.09 11.91
CA LEU A 8 -16.01 9.80 11.31
C LEU A 8 -14.92 8.78 11.69
N TYR A 9 -15.32 7.54 11.97
CA TYR A 9 -14.44 6.43 12.24
C TYR A 9 -14.60 5.35 11.19
N LEU A 10 -13.48 4.93 10.60
CA LEU A 10 -13.38 3.86 9.62
C LEU A 10 -12.44 2.78 10.13
N ARG A 11 -12.96 1.57 10.37
CA ARG A 11 -12.16 0.41 10.70
C ARG A 11 -11.85 -0.40 9.45
N ILE A 12 -10.57 -0.66 9.20
CA ILE A 12 -10.08 -1.54 8.13
C ILE A 12 -9.26 -2.65 8.79
N PRO A 13 -9.82 -3.84 8.95
CA PRO A 13 -9.16 -4.90 9.70
C PRO A 13 -7.99 -5.54 8.94
N SER A 14 -7.97 -5.41 7.60
CA SER A 14 -6.94 -6.01 6.74
C SER A 14 -6.99 -5.39 5.35
N PHE A 15 -5.86 -5.37 4.65
CA PHE A 15 -5.74 -5.04 3.24
C PHE A 15 -5.64 -6.29 2.33
N GLN A 16 -6.01 -7.48 2.81
CA GLN A 16 -6.03 -8.67 1.98
C GLN A 16 -6.89 -8.47 0.72
N ASP A 17 -6.51 -9.11 -0.40
CA ASP A 17 -7.24 -8.99 -1.68
C ASP A 17 -8.71 -9.35 -1.56
N SER A 18 -9.05 -10.31 -0.70
CA SER A 18 -10.42 -10.69 -0.39
C SER A 18 -11.26 -9.56 0.19
N GLU A 19 -10.63 -8.59 0.87
CA GLU A 19 -11.29 -7.47 1.53
C GLU A 19 -11.43 -6.24 0.62
N LYS A 20 -10.67 -6.20 -0.49
CA LYS A 20 -10.64 -5.04 -1.39
C LYS A 20 -12.04 -4.57 -1.81
N LYS A 21 -12.87 -5.50 -2.29
CA LYS A 21 -14.23 -5.17 -2.75
C LYS A 21 -15.11 -4.57 -1.64
N ALA A 22 -14.97 -5.07 -0.42
CA ALA A 22 -15.68 -4.55 0.75
C ALA A 22 -15.18 -3.15 1.12
N ILE A 23 -13.87 -2.94 1.12
CA ILE A 23 -13.24 -1.63 1.39
C ILE A 23 -13.72 -0.60 0.37
N ASP A 24 -13.59 -0.89 -0.92
CA ASP A 24 -14.01 0.00 -2.01
C ASP A 24 -15.50 0.35 -1.90
N SER A 25 -16.35 -0.64 -1.63
CA SER A 25 -17.80 -0.45 -1.49
C SER A 25 -18.15 0.43 -0.29
N VAL A 26 -17.51 0.24 0.86
CA VAL A 26 -17.72 1.06 2.06
C VAL A 26 -17.27 2.50 1.83
N ILE A 27 -16.11 2.69 1.19
CA ILE A 27 -15.60 4.02 0.87
C ILE A 27 -16.55 4.73 -0.10
N ALA A 28 -16.96 4.07 -1.18
CA ALA A 28 -17.87 4.64 -2.17
C ALA A 28 -19.23 5.01 -1.55
N ALA A 29 -19.82 4.13 -0.74
CA ALA A 29 -21.09 4.37 -0.08
C ALA A 29 -21.05 5.50 0.97
N ASN A 30 -19.89 5.83 1.51
CA ASN A 30 -19.71 6.87 2.52
C ASN A 30 -18.91 8.09 2.01
N ARG A 31 -18.65 8.16 0.71
CA ARG A 31 -17.82 9.23 0.12
C ARG A 31 -18.25 10.63 0.54
N ASP A 32 -19.55 10.94 0.42
CA ASP A 32 -20.06 12.26 0.76
C ASP A 32 -19.92 12.59 2.25
N LYS A 33 -20.10 11.58 3.13
CA LYS A 33 -19.88 11.72 4.56
C LYS A 33 -18.42 11.98 4.88
N ILE A 34 -17.50 11.27 4.22
CA ILE A 34 -16.06 11.47 4.38
C ILE A 34 -15.69 12.91 3.97
N LEU A 35 -16.21 13.37 2.83
CA LEU A 35 -15.93 14.71 2.30
C LEU A 35 -16.65 15.84 3.06
N ALA A 36 -17.58 15.54 3.95
CA ALA A 36 -18.27 16.50 4.81
C ALA A 36 -17.75 16.49 6.26
N THR A 37 -16.94 15.51 6.63
CA THR A 37 -16.45 15.41 8.03
C THR A 37 -15.18 16.22 8.26
N GLU A 38 -15.06 16.83 9.44
CA GLU A 38 -13.86 17.57 9.79
C GLU A 38 -12.69 16.63 10.14
N ASN A 39 -12.98 15.58 10.88
CA ASN A 39 -11.98 14.64 11.37
C ASN A 39 -12.32 13.21 10.91
N LEU A 40 -11.34 12.51 10.35
CA LEU A 40 -11.44 11.11 10.00
C LEU A 40 -10.43 10.29 10.84
N ILE A 41 -10.93 9.25 11.48
CA ILE A 41 -10.08 8.26 12.15
C ILE A 41 -10.11 6.99 11.31
N ILE A 42 -8.93 6.55 10.86
CA ILE A 42 -8.74 5.28 10.15
C ILE A 42 -8.03 4.32 11.10
N ASP A 43 -8.68 3.24 11.47
CA ASP A 43 -8.10 2.25 12.37
C ASP A 43 -7.70 1.00 11.57
N ILE A 44 -6.38 0.78 11.44
CA ILE A 44 -5.80 -0.38 10.77
C ILE A 44 -5.10 -1.33 11.74
N ARG A 45 -5.25 -1.14 13.04
CA ARG A 45 -4.57 -1.97 14.05
C ARG A 45 -4.85 -3.46 13.85
N ASN A 46 -3.81 -4.28 14.05
CA ASN A 46 -3.80 -5.74 13.83
C ASN A 46 -4.02 -6.17 12.37
N GLY A 47 -3.88 -5.27 11.42
CA GLY A 47 -3.75 -5.63 10.02
C GLY A 47 -2.42 -6.36 9.79
N THR A 48 -2.40 -7.35 8.92
CA THR A 48 -1.22 -8.17 8.61
C THR A 48 -0.71 -7.96 7.19
N GLY A 49 -1.06 -6.82 6.61
CA GLY A 49 -0.74 -6.50 5.22
C GLY A 49 -1.78 -7.01 4.23
N GLY A 50 -1.36 -7.31 3.01
CA GLY A 50 -2.24 -7.77 1.94
C GLY A 50 -1.79 -7.27 0.57
N SER A 51 -2.69 -6.58 -0.16
CA SER A 51 -2.44 -6.02 -1.47
C SER A 51 -2.47 -4.50 -1.43
N ASP A 52 -1.48 -3.86 -2.06
CA ASP A 52 -1.42 -2.40 -2.17
C ASP A 52 -2.60 -1.82 -2.96
N SER A 53 -3.25 -2.63 -3.81
CA SER A 53 -4.47 -2.25 -4.50
C SER A 53 -5.63 -1.96 -3.54
N SER A 54 -5.62 -2.54 -2.33
CA SER A 54 -6.73 -2.48 -1.37
C SER A 54 -6.85 -1.15 -0.64
N TYR A 55 -5.78 -0.33 -0.59
CA TYR A 55 -5.84 1.00 0.03
C TYR A 55 -5.96 2.16 -0.96
N LYS A 56 -5.89 1.90 -2.26
CA LYS A 56 -5.84 2.96 -3.29
C LYS A 56 -7.00 3.95 -3.19
N GLU A 57 -8.20 3.47 -2.91
CA GLU A 57 -9.40 4.32 -2.80
C GLU A 57 -9.38 5.26 -1.56
N LEU A 58 -8.48 5.02 -0.60
CA LEU A 58 -8.28 5.93 0.54
C LEU A 58 -7.41 7.14 0.18
N LEU A 59 -6.43 6.96 -0.69
CA LEU A 59 -5.41 7.96 -0.97
C LEU A 59 -5.96 9.32 -1.42
N PRO A 60 -7.03 9.42 -2.24
CA PRO A 60 -7.60 10.71 -2.63
C PRO A 60 -8.03 11.58 -1.44
N PHE A 61 -8.57 10.97 -0.38
CA PHE A 61 -9.02 11.71 0.82
C PHE A 61 -7.86 12.21 1.68
N LEU A 62 -6.72 11.52 1.60
CA LEU A 62 -5.50 11.85 2.32
C LEU A 62 -4.64 12.85 1.55
N TYR A 63 -4.83 12.95 0.25
CA TYR A 63 -3.96 13.69 -0.65
C TYR A 63 -3.86 15.18 -0.34
N THR A 64 -2.63 15.70 -0.27
CA THR A 64 -2.33 17.14 -0.12
C THR A 64 -1.20 17.61 -1.03
N ASN A 65 -0.43 16.69 -1.56
CA ASN A 65 0.74 16.92 -2.42
C ASN A 65 1.11 15.60 -3.11
N PRO A 66 1.91 15.61 -4.19
CA PRO A 66 2.35 14.40 -4.87
C PRO A 66 2.93 13.37 -3.89
N ILE A 67 2.43 12.13 -3.98
CA ILE A 67 2.86 11.00 -3.15
C ILE A 67 3.98 10.29 -3.89
N ARG A 68 5.14 10.17 -3.25
CA ARG A 68 6.28 9.46 -3.80
C ARG A 68 6.33 8.04 -3.22
N GLU A 69 6.16 7.06 -4.07
CA GLU A 69 6.40 5.65 -3.76
C GLU A 69 7.78 5.24 -4.27
N VAL A 70 8.63 4.81 -3.35
CA VAL A 70 9.99 4.35 -3.70
C VAL A 70 9.89 2.87 -4.05
N GLY A 71 10.41 2.53 -5.23
CA GLY A 71 10.51 1.14 -5.67
C GLY A 71 11.53 0.34 -4.84
N VAL A 72 11.48 -0.96 -4.99
CA VAL A 72 12.43 -1.89 -4.34
C VAL A 72 13.55 -2.28 -5.29
N GLU A 73 14.71 -2.59 -4.74
CA GLU A 73 15.82 -3.21 -5.46
C GLU A 73 15.98 -4.65 -4.97
N PHE A 74 16.24 -5.55 -5.90
CA PHE A 74 16.44 -6.97 -5.62
C PHE A 74 17.93 -7.30 -5.65
N LEU A 75 18.44 -7.92 -4.60
CA LEU A 75 19.80 -8.43 -4.63
C LEU A 75 19.86 -9.64 -5.58
N SER A 76 20.61 -9.48 -6.69
CA SER A 76 20.80 -10.57 -7.64
C SER A 76 21.72 -11.65 -7.07
N THR A 77 21.14 -12.76 -6.71
CA THR A 77 21.83 -13.98 -6.31
C THR A 77 21.24 -15.17 -7.07
N LYS A 78 21.95 -16.28 -7.15
CA LYS A 78 21.42 -17.50 -7.78
C LYS A 78 20.07 -17.92 -7.18
N LEU A 79 19.91 -17.79 -5.85
CA LEU A 79 18.67 -18.17 -5.17
C LEU A 79 17.52 -17.20 -5.50
N ASN A 80 17.78 -15.89 -5.40
CA ASN A 80 16.77 -14.88 -5.70
C ASN A 80 16.36 -14.92 -7.18
N ASN A 81 17.34 -15.13 -8.08
CA ASN A 81 17.06 -15.23 -9.51
C ASN A 81 16.24 -16.49 -9.82
N GLN A 82 16.53 -17.63 -9.15
CA GLN A 82 15.74 -18.85 -9.27
C GLN A 82 14.27 -18.63 -8.90
N ARG A 83 13.99 -17.77 -7.90
CA ARG A 83 12.62 -17.46 -7.51
C ARG A 83 11.79 -16.86 -8.65
N MET A 84 12.41 -16.08 -9.53
CA MET A 84 11.71 -15.55 -10.73
C MET A 84 11.28 -16.68 -11.67
N LEU A 85 12.13 -17.69 -11.84
CA LEU A 85 11.76 -18.89 -12.61
C LEU A 85 10.68 -19.71 -11.91
N ASP A 86 10.69 -19.74 -10.58
CA ASP A 86 9.65 -20.42 -9.80
C ASP A 86 8.29 -19.76 -10.01
N PHE A 87 8.20 -18.44 -10.09
CA PHE A 87 6.96 -17.72 -10.41
C PHE A 87 6.38 -18.09 -11.79
N ILE A 88 7.25 -18.46 -12.75
CA ILE A 88 6.84 -18.90 -14.08
C ILE A 88 6.38 -20.36 -14.07
N ASN A 89 7.12 -21.23 -13.37
CA ASN A 89 7.02 -22.68 -13.54
C ASN A 89 6.16 -23.38 -12.47
N LYS A 90 5.85 -22.70 -11.36
CA LYS A 90 5.12 -23.28 -10.25
C LYS A 90 3.73 -22.65 -10.13
N PRO A 91 2.66 -23.41 -10.47
CA PRO A 91 1.28 -22.89 -10.46
C PRO A 91 0.78 -22.38 -9.10
N GLU A 92 1.38 -22.85 -8.02
CA GLU A 92 1.03 -22.41 -6.65
C GLU A 92 1.24 -20.92 -6.39
N TYR A 93 2.09 -20.25 -7.17
CA TYR A 93 2.29 -18.80 -7.08
C TYR A 93 1.18 -18.00 -7.79
N GLY A 94 0.34 -18.63 -8.60
CA GLY A 94 -0.85 -18.01 -9.19
C GLY A 94 -0.57 -16.90 -10.21
N PHE A 95 0.65 -16.84 -10.77
CA PHE A 95 0.99 -15.83 -11.77
C PHE A 95 0.25 -16.09 -13.08
N ASP A 96 -0.43 -15.05 -13.58
CA ASP A 96 -1.01 -15.02 -14.92
C ASP A 96 0.07 -14.81 -16.01
N ASP A 97 -0.34 -14.72 -17.27
CA ASP A 97 0.61 -14.59 -18.39
C ASP A 97 1.41 -13.28 -18.33
N GLU A 98 0.81 -12.19 -17.83
CA GLU A 98 1.47 -10.90 -17.66
C GLU A 98 2.50 -10.94 -16.51
N GLY A 99 2.14 -11.57 -15.40
CA GLY A 99 3.04 -11.81 -14.27
C GLY A 99 4.21 -12.73 -14.65
N LYS A 100 3.97 -13.79 -15.43
CA LYS A 100 5.04 -14.68 -15.96
C LYS A 100 5.99 -13.95 -16.90
N LYS A 101 5.47 -13.07 -17.74
CA LYS A 101 6.30 -12.22 -18.61
C LYS A 101 7.19 -11.30 -17.78
N TRP A 102 6.61 -10.62 -16.79
CA TRP A 102 7.37 -9.77 -15.85
C TRP A 102 8.46 -10.58 -15.13
N ALA A 103 8.15 -11.78 -14.66
CA ALA A 103 9.11 -12.64 -13.97
C ALA A 103 10.27 -13.07 -14.90
N GLN A 104 9.99 -13.36 -16.18
CA GLN A 104 11.03 -13.68 -17.16
C GLN A 104 11.94 -12.49 -17.44
N GLU A 105 11.37 -11.31 -17.70
CA GLU A 105 12.13 -10.08 -17.91
C GLU A 105 12.98 -9.72 -16.67
N SER A 106 12.43 -9.95 -15.47
CA SER A 106 13.14 -9.77 -14.21
C SER A 106 14.30 -10.74 -14.05
N PHE A 107 14.11 -12.03 -14.36
CA PHE A 107 15.17 -13.02 -14.35
C PHE A 107 16.31 -12.61 -15.29
N ASP A 108 15.99 -12.22 -16.53
CA ASP A 108 16.97 -11.82 -17.53
C ASP A 108 17.76 -10.57 -17.11
N ARG A 109 17.09 -9.64 -16.38
CA ARG A 109 17.72 -8.41 -15.87
C ARG A 109 18.63 -8.72 -14.66
N LEU A 110 18.18 -9.56 -13.75
CA LEU A 110 18.94 -9.97 -12.56
C LEU A 110 20.19 -10.76 -12.94
N THR A 111 20.08 -11.76 -13.81
CA THR A 111 21.20 -12.64 -14.21
C THR A 111 22.36 -11.89 -14.87
N LYS A 112 22.08 -10.75 -15.50
CA LYS A 112 23.12 -9.87 -16.08
C LYS A 112 23.92 -9.08 -15.05
N GLN A 113 23.45 -9.03 -13.80
CA GLN A 113 23.99 -8.18 -12.73
C GLN A 113 24.16 -8.98 -11.43
N GLU A 114 24.65 -10.23 -11.51
CA GLU A 114 24.84 -11.09 -10.34
C GLU A 114 25.74 -10.41 -9.28
N GLY A 115 25.29 -10.39 -8.04
CA GLY A 115 25.94 -9.75 -6.90
C GLY A 115 25.55 -8.28 -6.68
N ALA A 116 24.79 -7.64 -7.60
CA ALA A 116 24.35 -6.26 -7.47
C ALA A 116 22.89 -6.16 -6.96
N TRP A 117 22.55 -5.00 -6.42
CA TRP A 117 21.17 -4.58 -6.22
C TRP A 117 20.60 -4.08 -7.54
N VAL A 118 19.49 -4.64 -7.97
CA VAL A 118 18.88 -4.40 -9.29
C VAL A 118 17.47 -3.89 -9.12
N ASN A 119 17.19 -2.72 -9.68
CA ASN A 119 15.82 -2.23 -9.80
C ASN A 119 15.13 -2.96 -10.96
N LEU A 120 14.02 -3.64 -10.67
CA LEU A 120 13.23 -4.36 -11.68
C LEU A 120 12.20 -3.47 -12.37
N ASN A 121 11.98 -2.26 -11.87
CA ASN A 121 11.14 -1.24 -12.50
C ASN A 121 12.00 -0.28 -13.33
N ASP A 122 11.39 0.39 -14.29
CA ASP A 122 12.12 1.36 -15.13
C ASP A 122 12.41 2.68 -14.38
N THR A 123 11.72 2.92 -13.25
CA THR A 123 11.88 4.11 -12.42
C THR A 123 12.22 3.74 -10.98
N LYS A 124 13.06 4.57 -10.34
CA LYS A 124 13.41 4.41 -8.92
C LYS A 124 12.26 4.79 -7.97
N ALA A 125 11.31 5.54 -8.46
CA ALA A 125 10.14 5.96 -7.70
C ALA A 125 8.98 6.28 -8.64
N THR A 126 7.79 5.99 -8.18
CA THR A 126 6.52 6.38 -8.83
C THR A 126 5.97 7.61 -8.10
N ILE A 127 5.41 8.55 -8.86
CA ILE A 127 4.73 9.72 -8.31
C ILE A 127 3.24 9.53 -8.58
N ILE A 128 2.45 9.55 -7.51
CA ILE A 128 0.99 9.50 -7.58
C ILE A 128 0.47 10.92 -7.38
N GLU A 129 -0.31 11.41 -8.34
CA GLU A 129 -0.92 12.71 -8.33
C GLU A 129 -2.43 12.58 -8.51
N TYR A 130 -3.17 13.44 -7.83
CA TYR A 130 -4.62 13.60 -7.99
C TYR A 130 -4.91 15.04 -8.34
N ASP A 131 -5.85 15.25 -9.24
CA ASP A 131 -6.24 16.60 -9.73
C ASP A 131 -6.85 17.48 -8.63
N THR A 132 -7.35 16.85 -7.56
CA THR A 132 -8.09 17.57 -6.52
C THR A 132 -7.52 17.30 -5.15
N VAL A 133 -7.23 18.36 -4.41
CA VAL A 133 -7.01 18.33 -2.96
C VAL A 133 -8.34 18.68 -2.28
N TYR A 134 -8.97 17.68 -1.66
CA TYR A 134 -10.25 17.92 -0.97
C TYR A 134 -10.01 18.79 0.28
N PRO A 135 -10.89 19.80 0.58
CA PRO A 135 -10.77 20.60 1.80
C PRO A 135 -11.09 19.79 3.07
N TYR A 136 -11.83 18.70 2.94
CA TYR A 136 -12.22 17.80 4.01
C TYR A 136 -11.87 16.34 3.63
N PRO A 137 -11.56 15.49 4.63
CA PRO A 137 -11.34 15.79 6.04
C PRO A 137 -10.17 16.77 6.23
N LYS A 138 -10.24 17.63 7.27
CA LYS A 138 -9.13 18.53 7.63
C LYS A 138 -8.02 17.78 8.39
N ASN A 139 -8.42 16.89 9.29
CA ASN A 139 -7.53 16.12 10.13
C ASN A 139 -7.79 14.62 9.95
N ILE A 140 -6.74 13.84 9.79
CA ILE A 140 -6.84 12.39 9.64
C ILE A 140 -5.91 11.74 10.66
N GLY A 141 -6.50 10.98 11.58
CA GLY A 141 -5.77 10.15 12.53
C GLY A 141 -5.73 8.71 12.06
N ILE A 142 -4.54 8.10 11.96
CA ILE A 142 -4.43 6.68 11.65
C ILE A 142 -3.97 5.93 12.90
N LEU A 143 -4.76 4.96 13.35
CA LEU A 143 -4.44 4.12 14.50
C LEU A 143 -3.66 2.90 14.05
N ILE A 144 -2.49 2.70 14.65
CA ILE A 144 -1.53 1.64 14.32
C ILE A 144 -1.04 0.90 15.56
N ASN A 145 -0.55 -0.31 15.39
CA ASN A 145 0.12 -1.06 16.45
C ASN A 145 1.14 -2.08 15.89
N GLY A 146 1.79 -2.82 16.79
CA GLY A 146 2.78 -3.84 16.44
C GLY A 146 2.26 -5.02 15.61
N GLY A 147 0.97 -5.10 15.34
CA GLY A 147 0.39 -6.09 14.41
C GLY A 147 0.38 -5.64 12.95
N ASN A 148 0.73 -4.38 12.67
CA ASN A 148 0.76 -3.86 11.29
C ASN A 148 2.08 -4.20 10.59
N GLY A 149 2.02 -4.75 9.39
CA GLY A 149 3.19 -5.08 8.57
C GLY A 149 2.88 -5.07 7.08
N SER A 150 3.92 -5.15 6.25
CA SER A 150 3.83 -5.26 4.79
C SER A 150 2.97 -4.13 4.17
N THR A 151 1.89 -4.44 3.45
CA THR A 151 0.99 -3.45 2.82
C THR A 151 0.45 -2.39 3.79
N ASP A 152 0.24 -2.72 5.09
CA ASP A 152 -0.13 -1.69 6.07
C ASP A 152 0.96 -0.61 6.15
N GLU A 153 2.22 -1.02 6.14
CA GLU A 153 3.37 -0.11 6.20
C GLU A 153 3.54 0.67 4.89
N GLN A 154 3.26 0.05 3.73
CA GLN A 154 3.22 0.75 2.44
C GLN A 154 2.16 1.86 2.45
N PHE A 155 0.95 1.54 2.92
CA PHE A 155 -0.09 2.53 3.13
C PHE A 155 0.37 3.68 4.03
N LEU A 156 1.04 3.37 5.14
CA LEU A 156 1.54 4.39 6.07
C LEU A 156 2.64 5.26 5.45
N LEU A 157 3.52 4.68 4.61
CA LEU A 157 4.54 5.46 3.88
C LEU A 157 3.91 6.44 2.90
N ALA A 158 2.82 6.07 2.23
CA ALA A 158 2.06 6.98 1.38
C ALA A 158 1.31 8.03 2.22
N ALA A 159 0.56 7.58 3.23
CA ALA A 159 -0.30 8.41 4.06
C ALA A 159 0.44 9.50 4.84
N LYS A 160 1.62 9.17 5.43
CA LYS A 160 2.41 10.12 6.23
C LYS A 160 3.01 11.29 5.43
N GLN A 161 2.98 11.23 4.10
CA GLN A 161 3.39 12.36 3.25
C GLN A 161 2.31 13.46 3.21
N SER A 162 1.08 13.13 3.60
CA SER A 162 -0.01 14.09 3.68
C SER A 162 0.13 15.04 4.86
N LYS A 163 -0.14 16.33 4.65
CA LYS A 163 -0.16 17.35 5.71
C LYS A 163 -1.34 17.19 6.68
N LYS A 164 -2.37 16.40 6.31
CA LYS A 164 -3.57 16.15 7.12
C LYS A 164 -3.40 14.98 8.08
N VAL A 165 -2.43 14.09 7.83
CA VAL A 165 -2.32 12.81 8.51
C VAL A 165 -1.42 12.87 9.72
N LYS A 166 -1.87 12.24 10.81
CA LYS A 166 -1.06 11.93 12.00
C LYS A 166 -1.27 10.45 12.37
N LEU A 167 -0.18 9.79 12.75
CA LEU A 167 -0.20 8.41 13.21
C LEU A 167 -0.29 8.37 14.73
N PHE A 168 -1.10 7.45 15.27
CA PHE A 168 -1.31 7.26 16.70
C PHE A 168 -1.20 5.77 17.05
N GLY A 169 -0.49 5.43 18.12
CA GLY A 169 -0.33 4.06 18.59
C GLY A 169 1.12 3.69 18.84
N THR A 170 1.50 2.47 18.54
CA THR A 170 2.86 1.94 18.71
C THR A 170 3.51 1.65 17.36
N SER A 171 4.82 1.39 17.34
CA SER A 171 5.55 1.02 16.13
C SER A 171 4.93 -0.21 15.46
N THR A 172 5.02 -0.26 14.16
CA THR A 172 4.65 -1.40 13.32
C THR A 172 5.71 -2.51 13.36
N MET A 173 5.51 -3.61 12.65
CA MET A 173 6.44 -4.75 12.60
C MET A 173 7.79 -4.41 11.98
N GLY A 174 7.84 -3.48 11.00
CA GLY A 174 9.06 -3.20 10.25
C GLY A 174 9.42 -4.31 9.26
N VAL A 175 8.42 -4.83 8.52
CA VAL A 175 8.59 -5.98 7.59
C VAL A 175 8.26 -5.60 6.14
N GLN A 176 8.69 -4.44 5.72
CA GLN A 176 8.47 -3.96 4.35
C GLN A 176 9.38 -4.60 3.31
N ASP A 177 10.51 -5.10 3.72
CA ASP A 177 11.55 -5.69 2.90
C ASP A 177 11.44 -7.21 2.75
N VAL A 178 10.37 -7.79 3.31
CA VAL A 178 10.07 -9.23 3.23
C VAL A 178 8.99 -9.45 2.18
N SER A 179 9.40 -9.60 0.94
CA SER A 179 8.52 -9.95 -0.16
C SER A 179 9.04 -11.17 -0.93
#